data_08975c84f36139e6e248e48e751cfb19
#
_entry.id   08975c84f36139e6e248e48e751cfb19
#
_cell.length_a   1.000
_cell.length_b   1.000
_cell.length_c   1.000
_cell.angle_alpha   90.00
_cell.angle_beta   90.00
_cell.angle_gamma   90.00
#
_symmetry.space_group_name_H-M   'P 1'
#
loop_
_entity.id
_entity.type
_entity.pdbx_description
1 polymer ?
#
loop_
_entity_poly.entity_id
_entity_poly.type
_entity_poly.pdbx_seq_one_letter_code
_entity_poly.pdbx_strand_id
1 'polypeptide(L)'
;DLHSFPTRRSSDLGNCLETYGGLAEKIIPRNSTIPTARAQDFTTFKDGQTAMTIHVVQGERELVSDCRSLAKFTLRGIPPMTAGAARIRVTFQVDADGLLSVSAQEQSTGVQAQIEVKPSYGLDDDTITQMLKDSMSNAAEDMAARARAEAVVEAESLTDAVNAALELDSDLLDAEELAQIQQDIADLQGRLKDGNAEDIRAAVAKLSHSTDNFAAKRIDRKSTRLNSSHW
;
A
#
# COMPACT_ATOMS: atom_id res chain seq x y z
N ASP A 1 29.36 -14.37 37.87
CA ASP A 1 28.63 -13.13 37.57
C ASP A 1 28.52 -12.97 36.04
N LEU A 2 27.46 -13.50 35.49
CA LEU A 2 27.09 -13.25 34.10
C LEU A 2 26.55 -11.82 34.03
N HIS A 3 27.40 -10.88 33.64
CA HIS A 3 26.97 -9.56 33.26
C HIS A 3 26.03 -9.69 32.05
N SER A 4 24.74 -9.76 32.31
CA SER A 4 23.72 -9.53 31.33
C SER A 4 23.90 -8.11 30.78
N PHE A 5 24.55 -7.97 29.62
CA PHE A 5 24.53 -6.71 28.89
C PHE A 5 23.04 -6.39 28.59
N PRO A 6 22.54 -5.20 28.96
CA PRO A 6 21.20 -4.82 28.61
C PRO A 6 21.12 -4.83 27.09
N THR A 7 20.32 -5.74 26.55
CA THR A 7 20.01 -5.73 25.12
C THR A 7 19.37 -4.39 24.80
N ARG A 8 20.10 -3.52 24.08
CA ARG A 8 19.54 -2.25 23.60
C ARG A 8 18.37 -2.56 22.69
N ARG A 9 17.25 -1.91 22.92
CA ARG A 9 16.05 -2.02 22.09
C ARG A 9 16.17 -1.03 20.95
N SER A 10 15.60 -1.34 19.79
CA SER A 10 15.64 -0.46 18.61
C SER A 10 14.89 0.86 18.86
N SER A 11 13.69 0.75 19.38
CA SER A 11 12.89 1.86 19.91
C SER A 11 11.71 1.29 20.71
N ASP A 12 11.08 2.11 21.55
CA ASP A 12 9.84 1.73 22.24
C ASP A 12 8.63 1.71 21.32
N LEU A 13 8.76 2.26 20.10
CA LEU A 13 7.75 2.32 19.05
C LEU A 13 8.22 1.60 17.78
N GLY A 14 7.27 1.04 17.02
CA GLY A 14 7.55 0.40 15.73
C GLY A 14 7.96 1.39 14.66
N ASN A 15 8.81 0.94 13.73
CA ASN A 15 9.17 1.67 12.51
C ASN A 15 8.36 1.09 11.34
N CYS A 16 7.61 1.96 10.68
CA CYS A 16 6.63 1.61 9.69
C CYS A 16 6.91 2.30 8.35
N LEU A 17 6.37 1.73 7.29
CA LEU A 17 6.35 2.29 5.96
C LEU A 17 4.92 2.70 5.59
N GLU A 18 4.75 3.89 5.01
CA GLU A 18 3.47 4.27 4.40
C GLU A 18 3.22 3.43 3.15
N THR A 19 2.06 2.80 3.10
CA THR A 19 1.56 2.11 1.92
C THR A 19 0.38 2.87 1.32
N TYR A 20 -0.07 2.43 0.13
CA TYR A 20 -1.20 3.07 -0.54
C TYR A 20 -2.44 3.06 0.37
N GLY A 21 -3.20 4.16 0.33
CA GLY A 21 -4.34 4.36 1.24
C GLY A 21 -3.99 5.01 2.59
N GLY A 22 -2.73 5.47 2.77
CA GLY A 22 -2.27 6.12 4.02
C GLY A 22 -2.15 5.14 5.20
N LEU A 23 -1.90 3.87 4.91
CA LEU A 23 -1.71 2.82 5.91
C LEU A 23 -0.26 2.77 6.39
N ALA A 24 -0.06 2.52 7.69
CA ALA A 24 1.25 2.29 8.30
C ALA A 24 1.53 0.78 8.36
N GLU A 25 2.39 0.30 7.44
CA GLU A 25 2.84 -1.09 7.44
C GLU A 25 4.05 -1.26 8.34
N LYS A 26 3.91 -2.09 9.39
CA LYS A 26 4.92 -2.27 10.42
C LYS A 26 6.06 -3.17 9.93
N ILE A 27 7.24 -2.59 9.72
CA ILE A 27 8.43 -3.31 9.24
C ILE A 27 9.28 -3.80 10.41
N ILE A 28 9.62 -2.92 11.35
CA ILE A 28 10.33 -3.29 12.59
C ILE A 28 9.36 -3.09 13.76
N PRO A 29 8.92 -4.18 14.42
CA PRO A 29 8.05 -4.08 15.59
C PRO A 29 8.71 -3.32 16.76
N ARG A 30 7.88 -2.73 17.61
CA ARG A 30 8.36 -2.17 18.89
C ARG A 30 9.12 -3.21 19.70
N ASN A 31 10.02 -2.77 20.53
CA ASN A 31 10.86 -3.61 21.41
C ASN A 31 11.73 -4.64 20.66
N SER A 32 11.97 -4.46 19.35
CA SER A 32 12.95 -5.28 18.63
C SER A 32 14.35 -5.06 19.20
N THR A 33 15.12 -6.13 19.36
CA THR A 33 16.54 -6.04 19.77
C THR A 33 17.37 -5.47 18.64
N ILE A 34 18.36 -4.63 18.96
CA ILE A 34 19.28 -4.05 17.99
C ILE A 34 20.70 -4.65 18.18
N PRO A 35 21.48 -4.78 17.09
CA PRO A 35 21.15 -4.39 15.72
C PRO A 35 20.10 -5.32 15.06
N THR A 36 19.31 -4.79 14.14
CA THR A 36 18.29 -5.58 13.40
C THR A 36 18.13 -5.08 11.97
N ALA A 37 17.74 -5.97 11.08
CA ALA A 37 17.37 -5.64 9.71
C ALA A 37 16.12 -6.41 9.31
N ARG A 38 15.22 -5.75 8.57
CA ARG A 38 14.01 -6.32 7.99
C ARG A 38 13.83 -5.79 6.58
N ALA A 39 13.42 -6.65 5.67
CA ALA A 39 13.12 -6.27 4.30
C ALA A 39 11.74 -6.77 3.90
N GLN A 40 11.06 -6.00 3.07
CA GLN A 40 9.76 -6.35 2.50
C GLN A 40 9.71 -5.88 1.05
N ASP A 41 9.07 -6.68 0.20
CA ASP A 41 8.90 -6.36 -1.22
C ASP A 41 7.58 -5.64 -1.43
N PHE A 42 7.65 -4.55 -2.21
CA PHE A 42 6.52 -3.72 -2.61
C PHE A 42 6.44 -3.66 -4.14
N THR A 43 5.36 -3.11 -4.64
CA THR A 43 5.13 -2.98 -6.07
C THR A 43 4.53 -1.61 -6.41
N THR A 44 4.48 -1.30 -7.71
CA THR A 44 3.82 -0.09 -8.21
C THR A 44 2.30 -0.28 -8.22
N PHE A 45 1.58 0.80 -7.94
CA PHE A 45 0.11 0.81 -7.90
C PHE A 45 -0.50 1.16 -9.27
N LYS A 46 0.18 1.98 -10.08
CA LYS A 46 -0.31 2.46 -11.39
C LYS A 46 0.54 1.96 -12.54
N ASP A 47 -0.10 1.75 -13.69
CA ASP A 47 0.59 1.45 -14.94
C ASP A 47 1.57 2.58 -15.30
N GLY A 48 2.75 2.21 -15.79
CA GLY A 48 3.77 3.16 -16.23
C GLY A 48 4.41 4.00 -15.11
N GLN A 49 4.21 3.66 -13.85
CA GLN A 49 4.80 4.38 -12.71
C GLN A 49 6.33 4.24 -12.70
N THR A 50 7.05 5.36 -12.78
CA THR A 50 8.52 5.41 -12.86
C THR A 50 9.18 5.91 -11.58
N ALA A 51 8.40 6.28 -10.58
CA ALA A 51 8.90 6.74 -9.28
C ALA A 51 7.99 6.27 -8.14
N MET A 52 8.59 6.04 -6.95
CA MET A 52 7.90 5.68 -5.73
C MET A 52 8.41 6.51 -4.57
N THR A 53 7.51 7.15 -3.84
CA THR A 53 7.86 7.84 -2.61
C THR A 53 7.84 6.85 -1.45
N ILE A 54 8.92 6.81 -0.71
CA ILE A 54 9.10 6.02 0.50
C ILE A 54 8.95 6.98 1.69
N HIS A 55 7.89 6.82 2.47
CA HIS A 55 7.63 7.60 3.67
C HIS A 55 7.76 6.70 4.90
N VAL A 56 8.75 6.98 5.70
CA VAL A 56 9.08 6.25 6.93
C VAL A 56 8.39 6.96 8.09
N VAL A 57 7.60 6.21 8.84
CA VAL A 57 6.87 6.70 10.01
C VAL A 57 7.15 5.84 11.24
N GLN A 58 6.88 6.38 12.42
CA GLN A 58 7.06 5.70 13.70
C GLN A 58 5.78 5.77 14.51
N GLY A 59 5.34 4.64 15.05
CA GLY A 59 4.13 4.58 15.86
C GLY A 59 3.55 3.19 15.96
N GLU A 60 2.41 3.10 16.64
CA GLU A 60 1.66 1.86 16.87
C GLU A 60 0.25 1.90 16.27
N ARG A 61 -0.13 3.04 15.64
CA ARG A 61 -1.43 3.22 14.98
C ARG A 61 -1.41 2.64 13.56
N GLU A 62 -2.58 2.38 13.01
CA GLU A 62 -2.75 1.78 11.68
C GLU A 62 -2.71 2.80 10.54
N LEU A 63 -3.05 4.07 10.82
CA LEU A 63 -3.00 5.14 9.84
C LEU A 63 -1.74 6.00 10.00
N VAL A 64 -1.16 6.40 8.88
CA VAL A 64 0.03 7.27 8.83
C VAL A 64 -0.24 8.62 9.46
N SER A 65 -1.49 9.14 9.37
CA SER A 65 -1.91 10.39 10.01
C SER A 65 -1.73 10.40 11.54
N ASP A 66 -1.79 9.22 12.16
CA ASP A 66 -1.69 9.03 13.61
C ASP A 66 -0.29 8.57 14.04
N CYS A 67 0.64 8.51 13.10
CA CYS A 67 2.03 8.15 13.31
C CYS A 67 2.95 9.37 13.15
N ARG A 68 4.12 9.29 13.75
CA ARG A 68 5.16 10.31 13.62
C ARG A 68 5.94 10.12 12.32
N SER A 69 6.01 11.14 11.47
CA SER A 69 6.87 11.12 10.29
C SER A 69 8.34 11.19 10.68
N LEU A 70 9.16 10.27 10.19
CA LEU A 70 10.60 10.25 10.40
C LEU A 70 11.36 10.79 9.19
N ALA A 71 11.04 10.29 7.99
CA ALA A 71 11.75 10.63 6.77
C ALA A 71 10.89 10.37 5.54
N LYS A 72 11.18 11.11 4.46
CA LYS A 72 10.54 10.90 3.16
C LYS A 72 11.58 11.04 2.05
N PHE A 73 11.64 10.07 1.13
CA PHE A 73 12.52 10.11 -0.03
C PHE A 73 11.85 9.42 -1.22
N THR A 74 12.41 9.63 -2.43
CA THR A 74 11.80 9.10 -3.65
C THR A 74 12.79 8.22 -4.41
N LEU A 75 12.41 6.97 -4.64
CA LEU A 75 13.06 6.09 -5.61
C LEU A 75 12.58 6.49 -7.01
N ARG A 76 13.52 6.80 -7.92
CA ARG A 76 13.26 7.18 -9.31
C ARG A 76 13.93 6.18 -10.25
N GLY A 77 13.47 6.12 -11.50
CA GLY A 77 14.04 5.22 -12.50
C GLY A 77 13.49 3.80 -12.44
N ILE A 78 12.30 3.62 -11.87
CA ILE A 78 11.54 2.38 -11.97
C ILE A 78 11.14 2.21 -13.45
N PRO A 79 11.38 1.04 -14.08
CA PRO A 79 10.94 0.81 -15.45
C PRO A 79 9.41 0.94 -15.57
N PRO A 80 8.89 1.59 -16.61
CA PRO A 80 7.46 1.69 -16.84
C PRO A 80 6.89 0.31 -17.19
N MET A 81 6.15 -0.28 -16.27
CA MET A 81 5.50 -1.59 -16.39
C MET A 81 4.03 -1.48 -15.97
N THR A 82 3.27 -2.56 -16.18
CA THR A 82 1.91 -2.67 -15.62
C THR A 82 1.96 -2.62 -14.10
N ALA A 83 0.91 -2.08 -13.49
CA ALA A 83 0.75 -2.06 -12.04
C ALA A 83 0.98 -3.46 -11.45
N GLY A 84 1.69 -3.55 -10.34
CA GLY A 84 2.01 -4.81 -9.68
C GLY A 84 3.20 -5.58 -10.27
N ALA A 85 3.77 -5.17 -11.42
CA ALA A 85 4.87 -5.90 -12.07
C ALA A 85 6.26 -5.53 -11.52
N ALA A 86 6.47 -4.27 -11.12
CA ALA A 86 7.73 -3.83 -10.53
C ALA A 86 7.94 -4.45 -9.15
N ARG A 87 9.18 -4.83 -8.84
CA ARG A 87 9.56 -5.38 -7.53
C ARG A 87 10.53 -4.43 -6.83
N ILE A 88 10.06 -3.76 -5.81
CA ILE A 88 10.83 -2.81 -5.02
C ILE A 88 11.05 -3.41 -3.63
N ARG A 89 12.31 -3.77 -3.34
CA ARG A 89 12.70 -4.22 -2.01
C ARG A 89 13.02 -3.02 -1.14
N VAL A 90 12.30 -2.87 -0.04
CA VAL A 90 12.55 -1.86 0.98
C VAL A 90 13.16 -2.54 2.19
N THR A 91 14.36 -2.10 2.59
CA THR A 91 15.11 -2.65 3.73
C THR A 91 15.22 -1.59 4.81
N PHE A 92 14.81 -1.95 6.02
CA PHE A 92 15.00 -1.20 7.26
C PHE A 92 16.11 -1.85 8.05
N GLN A 93 17.13 -1.09 8.40
CA GLN A 93 18.25 -1.56 9.21
C GLN A 93 18.48 -0.59 10.37
N VAL A 94 18.48 -1.11 11.59
CA VAL A 94 18.84 -0.36 12.80
C VAL A 94 20.16 -0.88 13.31
N ASP A 95 21.15 -0.01 13.44
CA ASP A 95 22.46 -0.36 13.96
C ASP A 95 22.49 -0.42 15.51
N ALA A 96 23.67 -0.72 16.08
CA ALA A 96 23.85 -0.83 17.52
C ALA A 96 23.65 0.50 18.27
N ASP A 97 23.78 1.63 17.57
CA ASP A 97 23.61 2.98 18.13
C ASP A 97 22.17 3.51 17.96
N GLY A 98 21.29 2.70 17.32
CA GLY A 98 19.89 3.05 17.10
C GLY A 98 19.68 3.95 15.87
N LEU A 99 20.64 4.08 14.97
CA LEU A 99 20.48 4.75 13.69
C LEU A 99 19.68 3.84 12.75
N LEU A 100 18.59 4.37 12.20
CA LEU A 100 17.77 3.69 11.20
C LEU A 100 18.21 4.10 9.80
N SER A 101 18.66 3.13 9.01
CA SER A 101 18.89 3.27 7.58
C SER A 101 17.75 2.60 6.82
N VAL A 102 17.12 3.31 5.90
CA VAL A 102 16.09 2.79 5.02
C VAL A 102 16.53 2.90 3.59
N SER A 103 16.57 1.78 2.88
CA SER A 103 16.91 1.72 1.45
C SER A 103 15.77 1.09 0.66
N ALA A 104 15.54 1.60 -0.55
CA ALA A 104 14.61 1.04 -1.51
C ALA A 104 15.37 0.73 -2.80
N GLN A 105 15.21 -0.48 -3.32
CA GLN A 105 15.87 -0.94 -4.55
C GLN A 105 14.88 -1.61 -5.49
N GLU A 106 14.85 -1.17 -6.74
CA GLU A 106 14.15 -1.88 -7.81
C GLU A 106 15.01 -3.06 -8.28
N GLN A 107 14.42 -4.27 -8.24
CA GLN A 107 15.18 -5.54 -8.35
C GLN A 107 15.69 -5.85 -9.78
N SER A 108 15.03 -5.35 -10.82
CA SER A 108 15.43 -5.64 -12.21
C SER A 108 16.54 -4.72 -12.72
N THR A 109 16.52 -3.45 -12.34
CA THR A 109 17.51 -2.45 -12.77
C THR A 109 18.61 -2.19 -11.75
N GLY A 110 18.37 -2.54 -10.48
CA GLY A 110 19.26 -2.24 -9.38
C GLY A 110 19.28 -0.77 -8.96
N VAL A 111 18.40 0.05 -9.50
CA VAL A 111 18.26 1.46 -9.07
C VAL A 111 17.85 1.50 -7.61
N GLN A 112 18.54 2.32 -6.82
CA GLN A 112 18.30 2.43 -5.38
C GLN A 112 18.30 3.88 -4.90
N ALA A 113 17.61 4.09 -3.78
CA ALA A 113 17.65 5.30 -2.98
C ALA A 113 17.66 4.91 -1.51
N GLN A 114 18.27 5.75 -0.66
CA GLN A 114 18.36 5.48 0.77
C GLN A 114 18.32 6.76 1.59
N ILE A 115 17.96 6.62 2.87
CA ILE A 115 18.00 7.68 3.87
C ILE A 115 18.39 7.10 5.22
N GLU A 116 19.01 7.94 6.06
CA GLU A 116 19.35 7.61 7.44
C GLU A 116 18.65 8.60 8.37
N VAL A 117 18.11 8.09 9.47
CA VAL A 117 17.39 8.87 10.48
C VAL A 117 17.57 8.25 11.86
N LYS A 118 17.59 9.08 12.90
CA LYS A 118 17.64 8.61 14.29
C LYS A 118 16.22 8.67 14.91
N PRO A 119 15.51 7.54 15.03
CA PRO A 119 14.11 7.52 15.45
C PRO A 119 13.86 8.04 16.86
N SER A 120 14.85 7.87 17.76
CA SER A 120 14.77 8.33 19.16
C SER A 120 14.93 9.84 19.33
N TYR A 121 15.35 10.57 18.28
CA TYR A 121 15.57 12.01 18.41
C TYR A 121 14.24 12.75 18.56
N GLY A 122 14.13 13.55 19.63
CA GLY A 122 12.95 14.37 19.91
C GLY A 122 11.73 13.60 20.47
N LEU A 123 11.93 12.40 21.02
CA LEU A 123 10.95 11.67 21.80
C LEU A 123 11.36 11.65 23.28
N ASP A 124 10.44 12.03 24.14
CA ASP A 124 10.52 11.83 25.59
C ASP A 124 9.66 10.64 26.04
N ASP A 125 9.88 10.15 27.25
CA ASP A 125 9.19 9.00 27.81
C ASP A 125 7.66 9.23 27.95
N ASP A 126 7.27 10.47 28.21
CA ASP A 126 5.84 10.84 28.34
C ASP A 126 5.13 10.75 26.98
N THR A 127 5.76 11.26 25.92
CA THR A 127 5.25 11.16 24.55
C THR A 127 5.12 9.70 24.12
N ILE A 128 6.15 8.87 24.37
CA ILE A 128 6.12 7.44 24.05
C ILE A 128 4.97 6.76 24.80
N THR A 129 4.84 7.03 26.10
CA THR A 129 3.77 6.47 26.95
C THR A 129 2.39 6.87 26.42
N GLN A 130 2.22 8.13 25.99
CA GLN A 130 0.95 8.60 25.44
C GLN A 130 0.63 7.90 24.11
N MET A 131 1.57 7.79 23.20
CA MET A 131 1.39 7.10 21.91
C MET A 131 1.02 5.63 22.10
N LEU A 132 1.59 4.94 23.10
CA LEU A 132 1.22 3.57 23.43
C LEU A 132 -0.19 3.45 24.02
N LYS A 133 -0.59 4.37 24.91
CA LYS A 133 -1.95 4.41 25.44
C LYS A 133 -2.98 4.68 24.34
N ASP A 134 -2.70 5.63 23.46
CA ASP A 134 -3.58 5.97 22.35
C ASP A 134 -3.77 4.78 21.40
N SER A 135 -2.72 4.00 21.10
CA SER A 135 -2.84 2.80 20.28
C SER A 135 -3.69 1.70 20.92
N MET A 136 -3.65 1.59 22.24
CA MET A 136 -4.48 0.61 22.97
C MET A 136 -5.94 1.05 23.06
N SER A 137 -6.18 2.33 23.33
CA SER A 137 -7.55 2.86 23.50
C SER A 137 -8.31 2.96 22.18
N ASN A 138 -7.61 3.13 21.05
CA ASN A 138 -8.21 3.28 19.73
C ASN A 138 -8.10 2.00 18.87
N ALA A 139 -7.69 0.87 19.42
CA ALA A 139 -7.41 -0.36 18.63
C ALA A 139 -8.59 -0.81 17.75
N ALA A 140 -9.84 -0.72 18.25
CA ALA A 140 -11.01 -1.11 17.46
C ALA A 140 -11.30 -0.11 16.32
N GLU A 141 -11.13 1.19 16.59
CA GLU A 141 -11.28 2.24 15.59
C GLU A 141 -10.21 2.13 14.51
N ASP A 142 -8.97 1.86 14.91
CA ASP A 142 -7.83 1.64 14.02
C ASP A 142 -8.06 0.45 13.09
N MET A 143 -8.56 -0.66 13.60
CA MET A 143 -8.92 -1.83 12.80
C MET A 143 -10.00 -1.51 11.76
N ALA A 144 -11.02 -0.75 12.15
CA ALA A 144 -12.09 -0.32 11.24
C ALA A 144 -11.57 0.66 10.17
N ALA A 145 -10.73 1.61 10.59
CA ALA A 145 -10.09 2.58 9.68
C ALA A 145 -9.17 1.89 8.66
N ARG A 146 -8.35 0.91 9.11
CA ARG A 146 -7.52 0.09 8.22
C ARG A 146 -8.38 -0.69 7.23
N ALA A 147 -9.39 -1.41 7.71
CA ALA A 147 -10.28 -2.19 6.85
C ALA A 147 -10.97 -1.32 5.79
N ARG A 148 -11.38 -0.10 6.17
CA ARG A 148 -11.97 0.87 5.24
C ARG A 148 -10.95 1.36 4.21
N ALA A 149 -9.74 1.72 4.63
CA ALA A 149 -8.69 2.17 3.72
C ALA A 149 -8.32 1.10 2.69
N GLU A 150 -8.18 -0.16 3.11
CA GLU A 150 -7.94 -1.30 2.21
C GLU A 150 -9.08 -1.47 1.20
N ALA A 151 -10.34 -1.39 1.64
CA ALA A 151 -11.50 -1.48 0.75
C ALA A 151 -11.58 -0.31 -0.26
N VAL A 152 -11.19 0.90 0.15
CA VAL A 152 -11.09 2.07 -0.75
C VAL A 152 -10.04 1.82 -1.83
N VAL A 153 -8.85 1.34 -1.46
CA VAL A 153 -7.76 1.03 -2.42
C VAL A 153 -8.20 0.00 -3.44
N GLU A 154 -8.89 -1.07 -3.01
CA GLU A 154 -9.42 -2.10 -3.90
C GLU A 154 -10.47 -1.53 -4.87
N ALA A 155 -11.37 -0.70 -4.35
CA ALA A 155 -12.44 -0.06 -5.13
C ALA A 155 -11.87 0.91 -6.20
N GLU A 156 -10.88 1.72 -5.84
CA GLU A 156 -10.21 2.63 -6.78
C GLU A 156 -9.48 1.85 -7.87
N SER A 157 -8.74 0.81 -7.51
CA SER A 157 -8.04 -0.04 -8.47
C SER A 157 -8.98 -0.72 -9.46
N LEU A 158 -10.12 -1.27 -8.99
CA LEU A 158 -11.13 -1.88 -9.86
C LEU A 158 -11.77 -0.83 -10.76
N THR A 159 -12.14 0.32 -10.22
CA THR A 159 -12.77 1.41 -10.98
C THR A 159 -11.85 1.91 -12.10
N ASP A 160 -10.57 2.14 -11.80
CA ASP A 160 -9.57 2.56 -12.79
C ASP A 160 -9.42 1.51 -13.91
N ALA A 161 -9.35 0.22 -13.55
CA ALA A 161 -9.24 -0.87 -14.50
C ALA A 161 -10.48 -1.01 -15.40
N VAL A 162 -11.69 -0.87 -14.83
CA VAL A 162 -12.95 -0.92 -15.59
C VAL A 162 -13.08 0.28 -16.52
N ASN A 163 -12.77 1.49 -16.05
CA ASN A 163 -12.82 2.69 -16.89
C ASN A 163 -11.83 2.59 -18.07
N ALA A 164 -10.60 2.17 -17.83
CA ALA A 164 -9.61 1.95 -18.89
C ALA A 164 -10.08 0.88 -19.91
N ALA A 165 -10.76 -0.15 -19.43
CA ALA A 165 -11.35 -1.17 -20.29
C ALA A 165 -12.51 -0.64 -21.14
N LEU A 166 -13.37 0.18 -20.56
CA LEU A 166 -14.50 0.81 -21.27
C LEU A 166 -14.04 1.80 -22.34
N GLU A 167 -12.98 2.56 -22.09
CA GLU A 167 -12.38 3.47 -23.09
C GLU A 167 -11.88 2.73 -24.34
N LEU A 168 -11.38 1.52 -24.19
CA LEU A 168 -10.76 0.75 -25.28
C LEU A 168 -11.74 -0.16 -26.02
N ASP A 169 -12.68 -0.77 -25.31
CA ASP A 169 -13.45 -1.92 -25.80
C ASP A 169 -14.95 -1.83 -25.47
N SER A 170 -15.51 -0.63 -25.21
CA SER A 170 -16.95 -0.46 -24.92
C SER A 170 -17.88 -0.93 -26.07
N ASP A 171 -17.36 -1.01 -27.29
CA ASP A 171 -18.07 -1.55 -28.45
C ASP A 171 -18.42 -3.06 -28.35
N LEU A 172 -17.85 -3.76 -27.37
CA LEU A 172 -18.20 -5.16 -27.06
C LEU A 172 -19.45 -5.30 -26.19
N LEU A 173 -19.94 -4.20 -25.61
CA LEU A 173 -21.08 -4.18 -24.72
C LEU A 173 -22.34 -3.72 -25.47
N ASP A 174 -23.49 -4.32 -25.13
CA ASP A 174 -24.77 -3.74 -25.52
C ASP A 174 -25.12 -2.54 -24.59
N ALA A 175 -26.21 -1.84 -24.96
CA ALA A 175 -26.59 -0.63 -24.22
C ALA A 175 -27.04 -0.91 -22.78
N GLU A 176 -27.61 -2.08 -22.51
CA GLU A 176 -28.07 -2.49 -21.18
C GLU A 176 -26.88 -2.87 -20.28
N GLU A 177 -25.95 -3.68 -20.79
CA GLU A 177 -24.72 -4.05 -20.12
C GLU A 177 -23.88 -2.80 -19.73
N LEU A 178 -23.73 -1.87 -20.68
CA LEU A 178 -22.97 -0.62 -20.45
C LEU A 178 -23.65 0.24 -19.38
N ALA A 179 -24.98 0.41 -19.44
CA ALA A 179 -25.74 1.18 -18.47
C ALA A 179 -25.61 0.57 -17.05
N GLN A 180 -25.66 -0.77 -16.94
CA GLN A 180 -25.53 -1.47 -15.68
C GLN A 180 -24.14 -1.24 -15.06
N ILE A 181 -23.06 -1.38 -15.83
CA ILE A 181 -21.70 -1.14 -15.36
C ILE A 181 -21.52 0.32 -14.90
N GLN A 182 -22.04 1.29 -15.67
CA GLN A 182 -21.98 2.71 -15.29
C GLN A 182 -22.74 2.99 -13.99
N GLN A 183 -23.90 2.35 -13.80
CA GLN A 183 -24.68 2.47 -12.57
C GLN A 183 -23.91 1.89 -11.37
N ASP A 184 -23.25 0.74 -11.53
CA ASP A 184 -22.48 0.10 -10.47
C ASP A 184 -21.22 0.89 -10.11
N ILE A 185 -20.56 1.54 -11.08
CA ILE A 185 -19.48 2.50 -10.83
C ILE A 185 -19.99 3.69 -10.01
N ALA A 186 -21.13 4.26 -10.36
CA ALA A 186 -21.71 5.39 -9.64
C ALA A 186 -22.11 5.02 -8.20
N ASP A 187 -22.69 3.82 -8.00
CA ASP A 187 -23.00 3.30 -6.67
C ASP A 187 -21.74 3.13 -5.82
N LEU A 188 -20.69 2.52 -6.38
CA LEU A 188 -19.39 2.36 -5.71
C LEU A 188 -18.78 3.72 -5.32
N GLN A 189 -18.80 4.70 -6.23
CA GLN A 189 -18.32 6.06 -5.94
C GLN A 189 -19.12 6.74 -4.82
N GLY A 190 -20.41 6.48 -4.72
CA GLY A 190 -21.25 6.91 -3.60
C GLY A 190 -20.78 6.29 -2.28
N ARG A 191 -20.53 4.96 -2.26
CA ARG A 191 -20.07 4.25 -1.07
C ARG A 191 -18.68 4.66 -0.61
N LEU A 192 -17.80 5.09 -1.51
CA LEU A 192 -16.48 5.61 -1.15
C LEU A 192 -16.55 6.87 -0.28
N LYS A 193 -17.62 7.68 -0.38
CA LYS A 193 -17.79 8.89 0.41
C LYS A 193 -18.20 8.58 1.85
N ASP A 194 -19.26 7.80 2.03
CA ASP A 194 -19.94 7.64 3.31
C ASP A 194 -20.00 6.19 3.83
N GLY A 195 -19.59 5.19 3.01
CA GLY A 195 -19.68 3.77 3.33
C GLY A 195 -18.60 3.30 4.30
N ASN A 196 -18.93 2.27 5.08
CA ASN A 196 -17.95 1.49 5.83
C ASN A 196 -17.25 0.47 4.92
N ALA A 197 -16.28 -0.29 5.47
CA ALA A 197 -15.52 -1.28 4.70
C ALA A 197 -16.39 -2.36 4.06
N GLU A 198 -17.45 -2.81 4.74
CA GLU A 198 -18.35 -3.86 4.27
C GLU A 198 -19.21 -3.34 3.11
N ASP A 199 -19.78 -2.14 3.23
CA ASP A 199 -20.55 -1.49 2.16
C ASP A 199 -19.72 -1.30 0.90
N ILE A 200 -18.46 -0.86 1.04
CA ILE A 200 -17.54 -0.67 -0.10
C ILE A 200 -17.22 -2.01 -0.75
N ARG A 201 -16.87 -3.05 0.03
CA ARG A 201 -16.59 -4.40 -0.51
C ARG A 201 -17.79 -5.02 -1.20
N ALA A 202 -19.01 -4.80 -0.69
CA ALA A 202 -20.23 -5.27 -1.34
C ALA A 202 -20.42 -4.60 -2.71
N ALA A 203 -20.17 -3.29 -2.82
CA ALA A 203 -20.25 -2.57 -4.10
C ALA A 203 -19.11 -2.98 -5.07
N VAL A 204 -17.90 -3.26 -4.57
CA VAL A 204 -16.80 -3.83 -5.36
C VAL A 204 -17.20 -5.18 -5.94
N ALA A 205 -17.75 -6.09 -5.14
CA ALA A 205 -18.19 -7.41 -5.58
C ALA A 205 -19.30 -7.29 -6.66
N LYS A 206 -20.23 -6.35 -6.50
CA LYS A 206 -21.30 -6.09 -7.48
C LYS A 206 -20.73 -5.61 -8.81
N LEU A 207 -19.83 -4.63 -8.80
CA LEU A 207 -19.16 -4.13 -10.01
C LEU A 207 -18.31 -5.22 -10.68
N SER A 208 -17.56 -6.01 -9.91
CA SER A 208 -16.81 -7.15 -10.44
C SER A 208 -17.71 -8.12 -11.17
N HIS A 209 -18.84 -8.51 -10.57
CA HIS A 209 -19.79 -9.44 -11.18
C HIS A 209 -20.42 -8.88 -12.47
N SER A 210 -20.82 -7.62 -12.49
CA SER A 210 -21.39 -6.98 -13.70
C SER A 210 -20.37 -6.86 -14.85
N THR A 211 -19.09 -6.89 -14.56
CA THR A 211 -18.00 -6.83 -15.55
C THR A 211 -17.46 -8.18 -16.00
N ASP A 212 -17.88 -9.31 -15.42
CA ASP A 212 -17.39 -10.66 -15.76
C ASP A 212 -17.58 -10.99 -17.25
N ASN A 213 -18.79 -10.73 -17.79
CA ASN A 213 -19.10 -10.97 -19.20
C ASN A 213 -18.26 -10.07 -20.13
N PHE A 214 -18.07 -8.82 -19.75
CA PHE A 214 -17.21 -7.88 -20.47
C PHE A 214 -15.76 -8.35 -20.52
N ALA A 215 -15.23 -8.82 -19.40
CA ALA A 215 -13.87 -9.37 -19.33
C ALA A 215 -13.70 -10.59 -20.25
N ALA A 216 -14.69 -11.51 -20.28
CA ALA A 216 -14.69 -12.65 -21.18
C ALA A 216 -14.68 -12.24 -22.65
N LYS A 217 -15.56 -11.32 -23.07
CA LYS A 217 -15.60 -10.77 -24.43
C LYS A 217 -14.28 -10.13 -24.86
N ARG A 218 -13.58 -9.44 -23.95
CA ARG A 218 -12.27 -8.84 -24.21
C ARG A 218 -11.17 -9.89 -24.43
N ILE A 219 -11.18 -10.99 -23.67
CA ILE A 219 -10.25 -12.10 -23.83
C ILE A 219 -10.42 -12.75 -25.20
N ASP A 220 -11.66 -13.04 -25.61
CA ASP A 220 -11.99 -13.63 -26.91
C ASP A 220 -11.53 -12.73 -28.08
N ARG A 221 -11.76 -11.42 -27.97
CA ARG A 221 -11.30 -10.44 -28.98
C ARG A 221 -9.77 -10.44 -29.11
N LYS A 222 -9.03 -10.50 -28.00
CA LYS A 222 -7.55 -10.58 -28.02
C LYS A 222 -7.07 -11.88 -28.65
N SER A 223 -7.66 -13.01 -28.30
CA SER A 223 -7.31 -14.33 -28.85
C SER A 223 -7.55 -14.40 -30.37
N THR A 224 -8.65 -13.83 -30.86
CA THR A 224 -8.98 -13.76 -32.30
C THR A 224 -7.98 -12.89 -33.08
N ARG A 225 -7.54 -11.75 -32.51
CA ARG A 225 -6.53 -10.88 -33.14
C ARG A 225 -5.16 -11.54 -33.23
N LEU A 226 -4.75 -12.27 -32.20
CA LEU A 226 -3.46 -13.02 -32.21
C LEU A 226 -3.46 -14.13 -33.25
N ASN A 227 -4.56 -14.85 -33.42
CA ASN A 227 -4.69 -15.91 -34.44
C ASN A 227 -4.75 -15.37 -35.87
N SER A 228 -5.28 -14.15 -36.09
CA SER A 228 -5.34 -13.54 -37.42
C SER A 228 -4.03 -12.88 -37.88
N SER A 229 -3.05 -12.70 -37.02
CA SER A 229 -1.74 -12.13 -37.32
C SER A 229 -0.67 -13.18 -37.72
N HIS A 230 -1.04 -14.46 -37.75
CA HIS A 230 -0.14 -15.58 -38.15
C HIS A 230 -0.41 -16.17 -39.52
N TRP A 231 -1.17 -15.48 -40.41
CA TRP A 231 -1.40 -15.89 -41.79
C TRP A 231 -0.86 -14.85 -42.78
#